data_54a6b57868e2ec17de0e4709e3dd7101
#
_entry.id   54a6b57868e2ec17de0e4709e3dd7101
#
_cell.length_a   1.000
_cell.length_b   1.000
_cell.length_c   1.000
_cell.angle_alpha   90.00
_cell.angle_beta   90.00
_cell.angle_gamma   90.00
#
_symmetry.space_group_name_H-M   'P 1'
#
loop_
_entity.id
_entity.type
_entity.pdbx_description
1 polymer ?
#
loop_
_entity_poly.entity_id
_entity_poly.type
_entity_poly.pdbx_seq_one_letter_code
_entity_poly.pdbx_strand_id
1 'polypeptide(L)'
;MSEQEKQPDNQTTQPVKKKKTCRKILCVGSAVIFVPVLGLVTALSFDSGQRAIIQLADKMLDSLSIEQVSGGLQDGLVLENLRFQTTGVDVALPKTRLQLNLARLLSGDIIVDDLSLTQPKIAIDTSVMPPSEEKETESGPMEKIHLPVSVKVKNVAITDFDMKLDQSNITFSSFKSAVSLNNESGLTLEPTTLSDVLFSTVSQTQPNPPQPEQKEPAKPVDWAKIEQTLTPAFLGNLNTVNLPFDMHIPSVLGTNWQYQSLNEKGEETQKITVPKVELQADATDHLVKLQKLDIDSSLGTLSSQGQFQLNEDFPVDLTLKSDLQAFKSKDKTILPASKVDLNLSGSLKKTTTLSLTTQGVLDATLTGDVKLAEDKMPLNLQL
;
A
#
# COMPACT_ATOMS: atom_id res chain seq x y z
N MET A 1 -9.45 52.18 54.40
CA MET A 1 -10.08 51.95 53.10
C MET A 1 -8.95 51.65 52.16
N SER A 2 -8.63 50.38 52.00
CA SER A 2 -7.52 49.88 51.16
C SER A 2 -8.11 48.90 50.15
N GLU A 3 -8.10 49.34 48.89
CA GLU A 3 -8.40 48.51 47.75
C GLU A 3 -7.28 47.49 47.52
N GLN A 4 -7.62 46.21 47.51
CA GLN A 4 -6.77 45.15 47.08
C GLN A 4 -6.95 44.88 45.61
N GLU A 5 -5.94 45.20 44.87
CA GLU A 5 -5.78 44.91 43.43
C GLU A 5 -5.52 43.41 43.22
N LYS A 6 -6.43 42.74 42.46
CA LYS A 6 -6.27 41.34 42.08
C LYS A 6 -5.32 41.23 40.86
N GLN A 7 -4.16 40.61 41.04
CA GLN A 7 -3.29 40.17 39.96
C GLN A 7 -3.94 39.00 39.18
N PRO A 8 -3.82 38.99 37.82
CA PRO A 8 -4.23 37.82 37.04
C PRO A 8 -3.16 36.74 37.07
N ASP A 9 -3.62 35.55 37.30
CA ASP A 9 -2.87 34.30 37.32
C ASP A 9 -2.22 34.01 35.96
N ASN A 10 -0.90 33.97 35.98
CA ASN A 10 -0.07 33.70 34.81
C ASN A 10 0.11 32.17 34.67
N GLN A 11 -0.83 31.49 33.99
CA GLN A 11 -0.70 30.07 33.67
C GLN A 11 0.42 29.87 32.64
N THR A 12 1.54 29.44 33.12
CA THR A 12 2.70 29.00 32.32
C THR A 12 2.31 27.72 31.57
N THR A 13 1.99 27.86 30.30
CA THR A 13 1.84 26.71 29.37
C THR A 13 3.19 26.04 29.16
N GLN A 14 3.36 24.84 29.72
CA GLN A 14 4.50 24.00 29.44
C GLN A 14 4.45 23.50 27.97
N PRO A 15 5.57 23.49 27.23
CA PRO A 15 5.57 22.97 25.86
C PRO A 15 5.40 21.46 25.87
N VAL A 16 4.33 20.98 25.26
CA VAL A 16 4.05 19.56 25.02
C VAL A 16 5.09 18.98 24.08
N LYS A 17 5.86 18.00 24.58
CA LYS A 17 6.87 17.27 23.79
C LYS A 17 6.17 16.41 22.73
N LYS A 18 6.30 16.77 21.46
CA LYS A 18 5.84 15.99 20.28
C LYS A 18 6.57 14.65 20.19
N LYS A 19 5.84 13.53 20.22
CA LYS A 19 6.39 12.17 20.07
C LYS A 19 6.26 11.68 18.63
N LYS A 20 7.38 11.25 18.02
CA LYS A 20 7.53 10.74 16.65
C LYS A 20 7.10 9.27 16.55
N THR A 21 5.92 8.93 16.06
CA THR A 21 5.42 7.53 16.07
C THR A 21 5.00 6.92 14.72
N CYS A 22 4.70 7.69 13.66
CA CYS A 22 4.36 7.11 12.34
C CYS A 22 5.56 6.45 11.64
N ARG A 23 6.77 6.80 12.07
CA ARG A 23 8.02 6.18 11.64
C ARG A 23 8.18 4.74 12.12
N LYS A 24 7.40 4.28 13.11
CA LYS A 24 7.59 2.97 13.74
C LYS A 24 6.83 1.83 13.06
N ILE A 25 5.67 2.05 12.45
CA ILE A 25 4.88 0.96 11.84
C ILE A 25 5.45 0.57 10.45
N LEU A 26 5.83 1.54 9.62
CA LEU A 26 6.57 1.25 8.38
C LEU A 26 7.97 0.71 8.69
N CYS A 27 8.62 1.21 9.75
CA CYS A 27 9.92 0.71 10.22
C CYS A 27 9.83 -0.64 10.92
N VAL A 28 8.74 -1.01 11.56
CA VAL A 28 8.60 -2.33 12.21
C VAL A 28 8.38 -3.43 11.17
N GLY A 29 7.57 -3.20 10.13
CA GLY A 29 7.42 -4.16 9.03
C GLY A 29 8.70 -4.33 8.21
N SER A 30 9.43 -3.25 7.93
CA SER A 30 10.72 -3.32 7.27
C SER A 30 11.86 -3.73 8.21
N ALA A 31 11.85 -3.32 9.47
CA ALA A 31 12.87 -3.72 10.46
C ALA A 31 12.78 -5.19 10.83
N VAL A 32 11.60 -5.78 10.87
CA VAL A 32 11.39 -7.22 11.13
C VAL A 32 12.01 -8.08 10.03
N ILE A 33 12.09 -7.57 8.79
CA ILE A 33 12.73 -8.29 7.67
C ILE A 33 14.20 -7.84 7.49
N PHE A 34 14.50 -6.54 7.59
CA PHE A 34 15.83 -5.99 7.29
C PHE A 34 16.83 -6.09 8.44
N VAL A 35 16.43 -6.02 9.70
CA VAL A 35 17.36 -6.10 10.83
C VAL A 35 17.95 -7.51 11.01
N PRO A 36 17.19 -8.61 10.91
CA PRO A 36 17.77 -9.94 10.88
C PRO A 36 18.67 -10.16 9.64
N VAL A 37 18.27 -9.66 8.47
CA VAL A 37 19.06 -9.79 7.24
C VAL A 37 20.36 -8.99 7.32
N LEU A 38 20.33 -7.75 7.85
CA LEU A 38 21.54 -6.94 8.00
C LEU A 38 22.48 -7.47 9.11
N GLY A 39 21.92 -7.94 10.22
CA GLY A 39 22.68 -8.62 11.29
C GLY A 39 23.30 -9.92 10.81
N LEU A 40 22.58 -10.69 9.98
CA LEU A 40 23.07 -11.91 9.33
C LEU A 40 24.21 -11.59 8.33
N VAL A 41 24.05 -10.53 7.53
CA VAL A 41 25.04 -10.08 6.53
C VAL A 41 26.36 -9.67 7.18
N THR A 42 26.33 -8.95 8.29
CA THR A 42 27.56 -8.55 9.01
C THR A 42 28.26 -9.74 9.65
N ALA A 43 27.52 -10.73 10.15
CA ALA A 43 28.08 -11.94 10.73
C ALA A 43 28.61 -12.93 9.65
N LEU A 44 28.02 -12.93 8.43
CA LEU A 44 28.39 -13.79 7.30
C LEU A 44 29.63 -13.33 6.51
N SER A 45 30.17 -12.15 6.83
CA SER A 45 31.39 -11.63 6.16
C SER A 45 32.68 -12.41 6.51
N PHE A 46 32.57 -13.42 7.38
CA PHE A 46 33.73 -14.26 7.78
C PHE A 46 33.46 -15.73 7.53
N ASP A 47 34.34 -16.42 6.78
CA ASP A 47 34.25 -17.86 6.42
C ASP A 47 34.12 -18.81 7.61
N SER A 48 34.60 -18.43 8.77
CA SER A 48 34.41 -19.16 10.03
C SER A 48 33.01 -18.93 10.65
N GLY A 49 32.21 -18.04 10.08
CA GLY A 49 30.97 -17.53 10.66
C GLY A 49 29.73 -18.41 10.43
N GLN A 50 29.73 -19.35 9.47
CA GLN A 50 28.52 -20.14 9.19
C GLN A 50 27.99 -20.90 10.42
N ARG A 51 28.90 -21.57 11.14
CA ARG A 51 28.51 -22.24 12.42
C ARG A 51 28.25 -21.28 13.55
N ALA A 52 28.96 -20.14 13.57
CA ALA A 52 28.75 -19.11 14.59
C ALA A 52 27.38 -18.40 14.41
N ILE A 53 26.86 -18.29 13.20
CA ILE A 53 25.57 -17.69 12.91
C ILE A 53 24.43 -18.56 13.37
N ILE A 54 24.47 -19.87 13.10
CA ILE A 54 23.46 -20.81 13.60
C ILE A 54 23.43 -20.74 15.13
N GLN A 55 24.60 -20.77 15.77
CA GLN A 55 24.70 -20.67 17.22
C GLN A 55 24.33 -19.29 17.78
N LEU A 56 24.53 -18.21 17.01
CA LEU A 56 24.17 -16.86 17.42
C LEU A 56 22.67 -16.61 17.22
N ALA A 57 22.09 -17.10 16.12
CA ALA A 57 20.65 -17.06 15.87
C ALA A 57 19.88 -17.81 16.97
N ASP A 58 20.29 -19.03 17.29
CA ASP A 58 19.69 -19.84 18.36
C ASP A 58 19.87 -19.21 19.76
N LYS A 59 20.91 -18.40 19.96
CA LYS A 59 21.20 -17.77 21.27
C LYS A 59 20.68 -16.36 21.44
N MET A 60 20.52 -15.59 20.34
CA MET A 60 20.17 -14.18 20.42
C MET A 60 18.69 -13.90 20.19
N LEU A 61 17.97 -14.79 19.52
CA LEU A 61 16.54 -14.62 19.22
C LEU A 61 15.85 -15.98 19.38
N ASP A 62 15.21 -16.22 20.51
CA ASP A 62 14.33 -17.39 20.72
C ASP A 62 13.26 -17.57 19.63
N SER A 63 13.06 -16.52 18.82
CA SER A 63 12.07 -16.43 17.74
C SER A 63 12.60 -16.80 16.35
N LEU A 64 13.94 -16.97 16.17
CA LEU A 64 14.55 -17.23 14.86
C LEU A 64 15.24 -18.59 14.86
N SER A 65 14.93 -19.44 13.89
CA SER A 65 15.62 -20.72 13.67
C SER A 65 16.04 -20.90 12.22
N ILE A 66 17.20 -21.49 11.97
CA ILE A 66 17.74 -21.81 10.64
C ILE A 66 18.25 -23.24 10.68
N GLU A 67 17.72 -24.11 9.80
CA GLU A 67 18.11 -25.51 9.81
C GLU A 67 19.47 -25.73 9.13
N GLN A 68 19.67 -25.11 7.95
CA GLN A 68 20.91 -25.29 7.20
C GLN A 68 21.37 -23.99 6.53
N VAL A 69 22.68 -23.77 6.55
CA VAL A 69 23.35 -22.67 5.84
C VAL A 69 24.45 -23.26 4.96
N SER A 70 24.47 -22.90 3.68
CA SER A 70 25.47 -23.37 2.71
C SER A 70 25.86 -22.24 1.75
N GLY A 71 27.05 -22.39 1.12
CA GLY A 71 27.58 -21.36 0.24
C GLY A 71 28.17 -20.15 0.99
N GLY A 72 28.55 -19.12 0.25
CA GLY A 72 29.09 -17.87 0.77
C GLY A 72 28.36 -16.67 0.18
N LEU A 73 28.47 -15.50 0.82
CA LEU A 73 27.79 -14.30 0.35
C LEU A 73 28.19 -13.88 -1.07
N GLN A 74 29.44 -14.12 -1.47
CA GLN A 74 29.95 -13.77 -2.79
C GLN A 74 29.48 -14.74 -3.87
N ASP A 75 29.40 -16.05 -3.55
CA ASP A 75 29.05 -17.10 -4.49
C ASP A 75 27.57 -17.49 -4.43
N GLY A 76 26.85 -16.94 -3.49
CA GLY A 76 25.45 -17.21 -3.19
C GLY A 76 25.26 -18.04 -1.92
N LEU A 77 24.91 -17.34 -0.85
CA LEU A 77 24.52 -17.94 0.42
C LEU A 77 23.11 -18.54 0.26
N VAL A 78 22.96 -19.78 0.67
CA VAL A 78 21.65 -20.45 0.71
C VAL A 78 21.32 -20.78 2.16
N LEU A 79 20.15 -20.29 2.59
CA LEU A 79 19.55 -20.60 3.88
C LEU A 79 18.36 -21.54 3.62
N GLU A 80 18.33 -22.66 4.35
CA GLU A 80 17.23 -23.63 4.26
C GLU A 80 16.45 -23.65 5.57
N ASN A 81 15.11 -23.66 5.44
CA ASN A 81 14.15 -23.71 6.54
C ASN A 81 14.37 -22.61 7.61
N LEU A 82 14.56 -21.36 7.16
CA LEU A 82 14.57 -20.23 8.08
C LEU A 82 13.14 -20.01 8.58
N ARG A 83 12.96 -19.96 9.90
CA ARG A 83 11.70 -19.64 10.56
C ARG A 83 11.88 -18.50 11.52
N PHE A 84 10.90 -17.61 11.53
CA PHE A 84 10.77 -16.54 12.52
C PHE A 84 9.36 -16.57 13.10
N GLN A 85 9.27 -16.72 14.41
CA GLN A 85 7.99 -16.80 15.11
C GLN A 85 7.93 -15.80 16.26
N THR A 86 6.84 -15.05 16.32
CA THR A 86 6.51 -14.18 17.45
C THR A 86 4.98 -14.19 17.65
N THR A 87 4.50 -13.50 18.71
CA THR A 87 3.06 -13.45 18.99
C THR A 87 2.28 -12.90 17.80
N GLY A 88 1.47 -13.72 17.17
CA GLY A 88 0.64 -13.35 16.01
C GLY A 88 1.37 -13.29 14.67
N VAL A 89 2.68 -13.63 14.59
CA VAL A 89 3.42 -13.66 13.31
C VAL A 89 4.25 -14.93 13.21
N ASP A 90 4.06 -15.70 12.14
CA ASP A 90 4.88 -16.86 11.76
C ASP A 90 5.37 -16.66 10.33
N VAL A 91 6.69 -16.63 10.14
CA VAL A 91 7.34 -16.52 8.82
C VAL A 91 8.18 -17.75 8.60
N ALA A 92 7.92 -18.48 7.52
CA ALA A 92 8.69 -19.62 7.09
C ALA A 92 9.27 -19.36 5.69
N LEU A 93 10.58 -19.44 5.58
CA LEU A 93 11.34 -19.30 4.33
C LEU A 93 12.08 -20.63 4.05
N PRO A 94 11.43 -21.57 3.33
CA PRO A 94 12.01 -22.88 3.08
C PRO A 94 13.35 -22.82 2.35
N LYS A 95 13.47 -21.88 1.40
CA LYS A 95 14.74 -21.65 0.71
C LYS A 95 14.92 -20.17 0.40
N THR A 96 16.00 -19.60 0.91
CA THR A 96 16.43 -18.22 0.64
C THR A 96 17.84 -18.26 0.04
N ARG A 97 18.02 -17.59 -1.08
CA ARG A 97 19.34 -17.36 -1.68
C ARG A 97 19.65 -15.87 -1.62
N LEU A 98 20.85 -15.55 -1.15
CA LEU A 98 21.37 -14.19 -1.08
C LEU A 98 22.79 -14.16 -1.63
N GLN A 99 23.04 -13.30 -2.62
CA GLN A 99 24.37 -13.08 -3.18
C GLN A 99 24.71 -11.59 -3.13
N LEU A 100 25.85 -11.26 -2.54
CA LEU A 100 26.33 -9.90 -2.35
C LEU A 100 27.63 -9.67 -3.12
N ASN A 101 27.76 -8.47 -3.67
CA ASN A 101 29.03 -8.02 -4.24
C ASN A 101 29.92 -7.41 -3.16
N LEU A 102 30.73 -8.24 -2.50
CA LEU A 102 31.57 -7.80 -1.39
C LEU A 102 32.63 -6.76 -1.81
N ALA A 103 33.11 -6.78 -3.05
CA ALA A 103 34.08 -5.80 -3.55
C ALA A 103 33.47 -4.38 -3.59
N ARG A 104 32.19 -4.25 -3.89
CA ARG A 104 31.47 -2.97 -3.91
C ARG A 104 31.14 -2.46 -2.51
N LEU A 105 30.97 -3.35 -1.56
CA LEU A 105 30.76 -2.97 -0.15
C LEU A 105 31.93 -2.15 0.38
N LEU A 106 33.15 -2.44 -0.04
CA LEU A 106 34.35 -1.67 0.32
C LEU A 106 34.37 -0.26 -0.27
N SER A 107 33.63 -0.02 -1.36
CA SER A 107 33.49 1.31 -1.98
C SER A 107 32.29 2.11 -1.46
N GLY A 108 31.56 1.58 -0.48
CA GLY A 108 30.38 2.24 0.10
C GLY A 108 29.07 1.94 -0.65
N ASP A 109 29.07 0.98 -1.58
CA ASP A 109 27.86 0.55 -2.28
C ASP A 109 27.40 -0.83 -1.79
N ILE A 110 26.13 -0.97 -1.44
CA ILE A 110 25.52 -2.26 -1.13
C ILE A 110 24.89 -2.80 -2.41
N ILE A 111 25.56 -3.78 -3.04
CA ILE A 111 25.04 -4.43 -4.24
C ILE A 111 24.67 -5.87 -3.91
N VAL A 112 23.39 -6.18 -3.99
CA VAL A 112 22.84 -7.54 -3.93
C VAL A 112 22.69 -8.03 -5.37
N ASP A 113 23.47 -9.02 -5.75
CA ASP A 113 23.41 -9.57 -7.11
C ASP A 113 22.19 -10.47 -7.29
N ASP A 114 21.80 -11.23 -6.25
CA ASP A 114 20.62 -12.09 -6.26
C ASP A 114 19.98 -12.17 -4.87
N LEU A 115 18.66 -11.98 -4.82
CA LEU A 115 17.81 -12.25 -3.68
C LEU A 115 16.63 -13.09 -4.15
N SER A 116 16.68 -14.39 -3.86
CA SER A 116 15.66 -15.33 -4.31
C SER A 116 15.01 -16.04 -3.13
N LEU A 117 13.68 -16.02 -3.07
CA LEU A 117 12.87 -16.70 -2.09
C LEU A 117 12.02 -17.77 -2.79
N THR A 118 12.07 -18.99 -2.30
CA THR A 118 11.24 -20.10 -2.83
C THR A 118 10.28 -20.57 -1.77
N GLN A 119 8.99 -20.55 -2.11
CA GLN A 119 7.88 -20.97 -1.26
C GLN A 119 7.82 -20.26 0.11
N PRO A 120 8.05 -18.93 0.18
CA PRO A 120 7.93 -18.23 1.44
C PRO A 120 6.47 -18.27 1.94
N LYS A 121 6.30 -18.52 3.24
CA LYS A 121 5.00 -18.54 3.91
C LYS A 121 4.98 -17.55 5.06
N ILE A 122 3.94 -16.74 5.12
CA ILE A 122 3.73 -15.76 6.18
C ILE A 122 2.35 -15.98 6.75
N ALA A 123 2.24 -16.15 8.07
CA ALA A 123 0.95 -16.16 8.74
C ALA A 123 0.91 -15.02 9.77
N ILE A 124 -0.14 -14.22 9.72
CA ILE A 124 -0.39 -13.09 10.61
C ILE A 124 -1.77 -13.28 11.22
N ASP A 125 -1.83 -13.35 12.54
CA ASP A 125 -3.06 -13.38 13.33
C ASP A 125 -3.12 -12.13 14.19
N THR A 126 -3.94 -11.16 13.77
CA THR A 126 -4.05 -9.88 14.47
C THR A 126 -4.82 -10.01 15.79
N SER A 127 -5.61 -11.07 15.96
CA SER A 127 -6.44 -11.28 17.16
C SER A 127 -5.64 -11.56 18.43
N VAL A 128 -4.42 -12.10 18.28
CA VAL A 128 -3.52 -12.41 19.40
C VAL A 128 -2.42 -11.37 19.58
N MET A 129 -2.34 -10.37 18.72
CA MET A 129 -1.37 -9.28 18.86
C MET A 129 -1.77 -8.35 20.01
N PRO A 130 -0.80 -7.85 20.78
CA PRO A 130 -1.10 -6.86 21.80
C PRO A 130 -1.72 -5.61 21.13
N PRO A 131 -2.75 -5.01 21.78
CA PRO A 131 -3.39 -3.82 21.23
C PRO A 131 -2.34 -2.76 20.92
N SER A 132 -2.34 -2.29 19.69
CA SER A 132 -1.52 -1.15 19.30
C SER A 132 -2.00 0.07 20.08
N GLU A 133 -1.14 0.69 20.90
CA GLU A 133 -1.47 1.99 21.46
C GLU A 133 -1.68 2.95 20.25
N GLU A 134 -2.92 3.30 19.96
CA GLU A 134 -3.25 4.36 19.01
C GLU A 134 -2.65 5.67 19.53
N LYS A 135 -1.44 5.95 19.10
CA LYS A 135 -0.87 7.29 19.26
C LYS A 135 -1.24 8.07 17.99
N GLU A 136 -2.19 8.98 18.14
CA GLU A 136 -2.45 10.02 17.14
C GLU A 136 -1.11 10.65 16.76
N THR A 137 -0.67 10.38 15.57
CA THR A 137 0.55 10.96 15.02
C THR A 137 0.15 12.14 14.16
N GLU A 138 0.35 13.34 14.65
CA GLU A 138 0.45 14.49 13.76
C GLU A 138 1.59 14.21 12.78
N SER A 139 1.24 13.84 11.55
CA SER A 139 2.18 13.67 10.45
C SER A 139 2.64 15.06 10.00
N GLY A 140 3.75 15.52 10.54
CA GLY A 140 4.49 16.61 9.94
C GLY A 140 5.04 16.20 8.56
N PRO A 141 5.38 17.15 7.69
CA PRO A 141 5.97 16.85 6.38
C PRO A 141 7.20 15.95 6.57
N MET A 142 7.28 14.87 5.78
CA MET A 142 8.44 13.97 5.82
C MET A 142 9.67 14.73 5.28
N GLU A 143 10.78 14.65 5.99
CA GLU A 143 12.07 15.16 5.49
C GLU A 143 12.65 14.17 4.48
N LYS A 144 13.35 14.67 3.45
CA LYS A 144 14.08 13.82 2.50
C LYS A 144 15.08 12.93 3.25
N ILE A 145 15.06 11.64 2.94
CA ILE A 145 15.96 10.67 3.54
C ILE A 145 17.30 10.75 2.79
N HIS A 146 18.37 11.08 3.51
CA HIS A 146 19.72 10.96 2.99
C HIS A 146 20.31 9.60 3.36
N LEU A 147 20.62 8.83 2.33
CA LEU A 147 21.22 7.51 2.50
C LEU A 147 22.73 7.66 2.63
N PRO A 148 23.36 7.03 3.63
CA PRO A 148 24.82 7.01 3.76
C PRO A 148 25.50 6.16 2.68
N VAL A 149 24.75 5.27 2.03
CA VAL A 149 25.22 4.33 1.00
C VAL A 149 24.17 4.13 -0.07
N SER A 150 24.59 3.83 -1.28
CA SER A 150 23.66 3.36 -2.32
C SER A 150 23.35 1.88 -2.13
N VAL A 151 22.10 1.49 -2.42
CA VAL A 151 21.63 0.11 -2.36
C VAL A 151 21.09 -0.29 -3.73
N LYS A 152 21.59 -1.38 -4.28
CA LYS A 152 21.11 -1.95 -5.54
C LYS A 152 20.89 -3.45 -5.40
N VAL A 153 19.68 -3.89 -5.69
CA VAL A 153 19.32 -5.31 -5.80
C VAL A 153 19.07 -5.59 -7.28
N LYS A 154 19.98 -6.34 -7.93
CA LYS A 154 19.94 -6.59 -9.37
C LYS A 154 18.90 -7.62 -9.77
N ASN A 155 18.59 -8.55 -8.88
CA ASN A 155 17.58 -9.57 -9.08
C ASN A 155 16.86 -9.84 -7.76
N VAL A 156 15.53 -9.63 -7.76
CA VAL A 156 14.62 -10.08 -6.71
C VAL A 156 13.67 -11.07 -7.36
N ALA A 157 13.69 -12.32 -6.90
CA ALA A 157 12.80 -13.36 -7.38
C ALA A 157 12.08 -14.02 -6.20
N ILE A 158 10.75 -14.06 -6.24
CA ILE A 158 9.95 -14.79 -5.26
C ILE A 158 9.06 -15.75 -6.02
N THR A 159 9.10 -17.02 -5.65
CA THR A 159 8.28 -18.07 -6.28
C THR A 159 7.40 -18.75 -5.24
N ASP A 160 6.16 -19.03 -5.63
CA ASP A 160 5.17 -19.76 -4.82
C ASP A 160 4.95 -19.14 -3.43
N PHE A 161 4.68 -17.83 -3.40
CA PHE A 161 4.39 -17.08 -2.17
C PHE A 161 3.03 -17.44 -1.60
N ASP A 162 2.95 -17.55 -0.27
CA ASP A 162 1.70 -17.79 0.46
C ASP A 162 1.67 -16.91 1.73
N MET A 163 0.69 -16.02 1.83
CA MET A 163 0.47 -15.18 3.01
C MET A 163 -0.95 -15.28 3.50
N LYS A 164 -1.10 -15.69 4.75
CA LYS A 164 -2.37 -15.69 5.48
C LYS A 164 -2.42 -14.51 6.45
N LEU A 165 -3.44 -13.68 6.31
CA LEU A 165 -3.74 -12.57 7.19
C LEU A 165 -5.16 -12.73 7.73
N ASP A 166 -5.29 -13.16 8.98
CA ASP A 166 -6.56 -13.49 9.61
C ASP A 166 -7.40 -14.45 8.74
N GLN A 167 -8.49 -13.94 8.15
CA GLN A 167 -9.39 -14.69 7.27
C GLN A 167 -9.13 -14.47 5.78
N SER A 168 -8.07 -13.72 5.45
CA SER A 168 -7.67 -13.45 4.08
C SER A 168 -6.42 -14.24 3.72
N ASN A 169 -6.31 -14.67 2.47
CA ASN A 169 -5.13 -15.34 1.94
C ASN A 169 -4.67 -14.69 0.64
N ILE A 170 -3.38 -14.47 0.50
CA ILE A 170 -2.73 -13.93 -0.71
C ILE A 170 -1.69 -14.92 -1.17
N THR A 171 -1.83 -15.44 -2.38
CA THR A 171 -0.82 -16.28 -3.01
C THR A 171 -0.41 -15.71 -4.35
N PHE A 172 0.80 -15.98 -4.79
CA PHE A 172 1.24 -15.74 -6.16
C PHE A 172 2.32 -16.72 -6.59
N SER A 173 2.39 -17.03 -7.88
CA SER A 173 3.37 -17.98 -8.41
C SER A 173 4.75 -17.36 -8.61
N SER A 174 4.82 -16.10 -9.07
CA SER A 174 6.07 -15.46 -9.42
C SER A 174 6.03 -13.95 -9.25
N PHE A 175 7.03 -13.44 -8.54
CA PHE A 175 7.40 -12.02 -8.52
C PHE A 175 8.84 -11.88 -8.97
N LYS A 176 9.11 -10.95 -9.89
CA LYS A 176 10.46 -10.61 -10.36
C LYS A 176 10.60 -9.11 -10.46
N SER A 177 11.72 -8.60 -9.96
CA SER A 177 12.04 -7.18 -9.97
C SER A 177 13.55 -6.96 -9.83
N ALA A 178 13.98 -5.73 -10.03
CA ALA A 178 15.24 -5.21 -9.53
C ALA A 178 15.01 -3.82 -8.97
N VAL A 179 15.76 -3.44 -7.95
CA VAL A 179 15.55 -2.20 -7.21
C VAL A 179 16.87 -1.49 -7.02
N SER A 180 16.89 -0.19 -7.23
CA SER A 180 18.02 0.66 -6.81
C SER A 180 17.51 1.84 -5.98
N LEU A 181 18.26 2.19 -4.95
CA LEU A 181 17.97 3.30 -4.07
C LEU A 181 19.28 4.06 -3.79
N ASN A 182 19.32 5.33 -4.17
CA ASN A 182 20.45 6.22 -3.94
C ASN A 182 19.96 7.67 -3.79
N ASN A 183 20.86 8.57 -3.38
CA ASN A 183 20.49 9.98 -3.15
C ASN A 183 20.26 10.79 -4.42
N GLU A 184 20.77 10.35 -5.57
CA GLU A 184 20.69 11.10 -6.83
C GLU A 184 19.39 10.82 -7.58
N SER A 185 19.01 9.54 -7.71
CA SER A 185 17.85 9.10 -8.48
C SER A 185 16.70 8.58 -7.61
N GLY A 186 16.86 8.57 -6.27
CA GLY A 186 15.86 8.05 -5.37
C GLY A 186 15.69 6.52 -5.51
N LEU A 187 14.45 6.06 -5.43
CA LEU A 187 14.04 4.68 -5.62
C LEU A 187 13.70 4.42 -7.09
N THR A 188 14.45 3.57 -7.75
CA THR A 188 14.11 3.06 -9.08
C THR A 188 13.72 1.60 -8.99
N LEU A 189 12.53 1.30 -9.44
CA LEU A 189 12.03 -0.05 -9.59
C LEU A 189 12.18 -0.46 -11.06
N GLU A 190 13.08 -1.38 -11.37
CA GLU A 190 13.24 -1.91 -12.73
C GLU A 190 11.95 -2.63 -13.19
N PRO A 191 11.81 -2.97 -14.48
CA PRO A 191 10.61 -3.65 -14.95
C PRO A 191 10.24 -4.85 -14.07
N THR A 192 9.07 -4.75 -13.45
CA THR A 192 8.58 -5.70 -12.44
C THR A 192 7.45 -6.55 -13.01
N THR A 193 7.46 -7.83 -12.70
CA THR A 193 6.38 -8.75 -13.06
C THR A 193 5.82 -9.45 -11.83
N LEU A 194 4.50 -9.60 -11.78
CA LEU A 194 3.79 -10.31 -10.73
C LEU A 194 2.68 -11.18 -11.34
N SER A 195 2.81 -12.50 -11.20
CA SER A 195 1.95 -13.45 -11.91
C SER A 195 1.15 -14.33 -10.96
N ASP A 196 -0.05 -14.69 -11.42
CA ASP A 196 -0.94 -15.66 -10.78
C ASP A 196 -1.30 -15.30 -9.33
N VAL A 197 -1.64 -14.02 -9.11
CA VAL A 197 -2.07 -13.58 -7.78
C VAL A 197 -3.48 -14.10 -7.50
N LEU A 198 -3.65 -14.79 -6.38
CA LEU A 198 -4.95 -15.10 -5.82
C LEU A 198 -5.10 -14.41 -4.47
N PHE A 199 -6.04 -13.47 -4.39
CA PHE A 199 -6.50 -12.90 -3.13
C PHE A 199 -7.85 -13.53 -2.78
N SER A 200 -7.91 -14.27 -1.68
CA SER A 200 -9.14 -14.86 -1.17
C SER A 200 -9.48 -14.33 0.21
N THR A 201 -10.75 -14.12 0.47
CA THR A 201 -11.25 -13.70 1.78
C THR A 201 -12.50 -14.50 2.15
N VAL A 202 -12.65 -14.81 3.44
CA VAL A 202 -13.85 -15.46 3.96
C VAL A 202 -14.80 -14.36 4.45
N SER A 203 -15.94 -14.21 3.76
CA SER A 203 -17.00 -13.32 4.22
C SER A 203 -17.74 -13.98 5.37
N GLN A 204 -17.71 -13.37 6.54
CA GLN A 204 -18.64 -13.75 7.60
C GLN A 204 -20.05 -13.47 7.08
N THR A 205 -20.89 -14.48 7.12
CA THR A 205 -22.32 -14.31 6.82
C THR A 205 -22.86 -13.35 7.87
N GLN A 206 -23.01 -12.06 7.53
CA GLN A 206 -23.82 -11.20 8.37
C GLN A 206 -25.17 -11.89 8.52
N PRO A 207 -25.69 -12.07 9.75
CA PRO A 207 -27.04 -12.57 9.92
C PRO A 207 -27.93 -11.75 9.00
N ASN A 208 -28.67 -12.44 8.13
CA ASN A 208 -29.53 -11.84 7.10
C ASN A 208 -30.06 -10.50 7.60
N PRO A 209 -29.86 -9.39 6.87
CA PRO A 209 -30.61 -8.19 7.18
C PRO A 209 -32.07 -8.61 7.29
N PRO A 210 -32.82 -8.19 8.31
CA PRO A 210 -34.18 -8.59 8.50
C PRO A 210 -34.88 -8.53 7.14
N GLN A 211 -35.57 -9.61 6.76
CA GLN A 211 -36.29 -9.70 5.49
C GLN A 211 -36.98 -8.37 5.26
N PRO A 212 -36.93 -7.80 4.06
CA PRO A 212 -37.59 -6.54 3.82
C PRO A 212 -39.07 -6.71 4.18
N GLU A 213 -39.42 -6.26 5.36
CA GLU A 213 -40.80 -5.97 5.69
C GLU A 213 -41.35 -5.13 4.54
N GLN A 214 -42.57 -5.48 4.14
CA GLN A 214 -43.36 -4.88 3.07
C GLN A 214 -42.91 -3.45 2.76
N LYS A 215 -42.57 -3.20 1.48
CA LYS A 215 -42.13 -1.91 0.98
C LYS A 215 -42.97 -0.77 1.63
N GLU A 216 -42.45 -0.23 2.72
CA GLU A 216 -42.91 1.10 3.12
C GLU A 216 -42.66 2.04 1.93
N PRO A 217 -43.58 2.94 1.62
CA PRO A 217 -43.37 3.93 0.58
C PRO A 217 -42.04 4.60 0.83
N ALA A 218 -41.20 4.71 -0.20
CA ALA A 218 -39.85 5.27 -0.12
C ALA A 218 -39.90 6.54 0.73
N LYS A 219 -39.25 6.52 1.91
CA LYS A 219 -39.16 7.71 2.76
C LYS A 219 -38.58 8.84 1.91
N PRO A 220 -39.17 10.04 1.94
CA PRO A 220 -38.62 11.16 1.20
C PRO A 220 -37.15 11.32 1.57
N VAL A 221 -36.33 11.62 0.57
CA VAL A 221 -34.90 11.83 0.76
C VAL A 221 -34.72 12.93 1.82
N ASP A 222 -34.04 12.59 2.90
CA ASP A 222 -33.72 13.55 3.96
C ASP A 222 -32.55 14.43 3.52
N TRP A 223 -32.89 15.48 2.79
CA TRP A 223 -31.90 16.44 2.28
C TRP A 223 -31.11 17.11 3.40
N ALA A 224 -31.72 17.33 4.59
CA ALA A 224 -31.04 17.91 5.74
C ALA A 224 -29.92 17.00 6.26
N LYS A 225 -30.14 15.66 6.27
CA LYS A 225 -29.13 14.69 6.64
C LYS A 225 -27.99 14.58 5.61
N ILE A 226 -28.33 14.68 4.32
CA ILE A 226 -27.35 14.74 3.24
C ILE A 226 -26.51 16.00 3.36
N GLU A 227 -27.15 17.15 3.55
CA GLU A 227 -26.46 18.43 3.75
C GLU A 227 -25.53 18.39 4.96
N GLN A 228 -25.97 17.83 6.08
CA GLN A 228 -25.14 17.67 7.27
C GLN A 228 -23.91 16.77 7.01
N THR A 229 -24.05 15.73 6.20
CA THR A 229 -22.96 14.82 5.83
C THR A 229 -21.95 15.50 4.89
N LEU A 230 -22.42 16.40 4.02
CA LEU A 230 -21.60 17.14 3.06
C LEU A 230 -21.09 18.50 3.60
N THR A 231 -21.49 18.88 4.82
CA THR A 231 -21.11 20.19 5.42
C THR A 231 -19.62 20.30 5.72
N PRO A 232 -18.92 19.27 6.27
CA PRO A 232 -17.46 19.31 6.38
C PRO A 232 -16.81 19.27 5.00
N ALA A 233 -15.76 20.05 4.81
CA ALA A 233 -14.97 20.00 3.59
C ALA A 233 -14.50 18.55 3.32
N PHE A 234 -14.72 18.05 2.10
CA PHE A 234 -14.33 16.70 1.71
C PHE A 234 -12.81 16.50 1.81
N LEU A 235 -12.02 17.53 1.48
CA LEU A 235 -10.57 17.58 1.57
C LEU A 235 -10.08 18.64 2.57
N GLY A 236 -10.72 18.76 3.74
CA GLY A 236 -10.58 19.91 4.66
C GLY A 236 -9.17 20.33 5.01
N ASN A 237 -8.25 19.41 5.30
CA ASN A 237 -6.89 19.73 5.72
C ASN A 237 -5.84 19.03 4.85
N LEU A 238 -5.66 19.53 3.62
CA LEU A 238 -4.55 19.10 2.77
C LEU A 238 -3.25 19.75 3.24
N ASN A 239 -2.41 18.97 3.91
CA ASN A 239 -1.06 19.39 4.27
C ASN A 239 -0.09 19.01 3.16
N THR A 240 0.90 19.88 2.90
CA THR A 240 1.99 19.57 1.99
C THR A 240 2.64 18.24 2.38
N VAL A 241 2.75 17.33 1.42
CA VAL A 241 3.42 16.06 1.58
C VAL A 241 4.74 16.11 0.82
N ASN A 242 5.85 15.97 1.54
CA ASN A 242 7.15 15.80 0.94
C ASN A 242 7.40 14.31 0.75
N LEU A 243 7.83 13.91 -0.43
CA LEU A 243 8.28 12.54 -0.65
C LEU A 243 9.64 12.35 0.01
N PRO A 244 9.86 11.23 0.71
CA PRO A 244 11.13 10.97 1.39
C PRO A 244 12.29 10.75 0.41
N PHE A 245 11.99 10.37 -0.82
CA PHE A 245 12.89 10.21 -1.97
C PHE A 245 12.06 10.21 -3.24
N ASP A 246 12.71 10.50 -4.36
CA ASP A 246 12.09 10.37 -5.67
C ASP A 246 11.83 8.91 -6.00
N MET A 247 10.80 8.59 -6.79
CA MET A 247 10.44 7.24 -7.19
C MET A 247 10.27 7.16 -8.70
N HIS A 248 10.86 6.14 -9.31
CA HIS A 248 10.73 5.86 -10.73
C HIS A 248 10.29 4.40 -10.93
N ILE A 249 9.11 4.22 -11.52
CA ILE A 249 8.46 2.93 -11.77
C ILE A 249 8.17 2.81 -13.27
N PRO A 250 9.14 2.38 -14.08
CA PRO A 250 9.02 2.37 -15.53
C PRO A 250 8.02 1.34 -16.05
N SER A 251 7.84 0.23 -15.34
CA SER A 251 6.87 -0.79 -15.73
C SER A 251 6.62 -1.77 -14.61
N VAL A 252 5.34 -1.94 -14.25
CA VAL A 252 4.86 -3.09 -13.47
C VAL A 252 3.82 -3.82 -14.31
N LEU A 253 4.04 -5.10 -14.55
CA LEU A 253 3.14 -5.98 -15.28
C LEU A 253 2.58 -7.05 -14.35
N GLY A 254 1.28 -6.98 -14.08
CA GLY A 254 0.50 -8.02 -13.42
C GLY A 254 -0.17 -8.92 -14.44
N THR A 255 -0.11 -10.24 -14.24
CA THR A 255 -0.77 -11.21 -15.10
C THR A 255 -1.55 -12.25 -14.31
N ASN A 256 -2.77 -12.54 -14.80
CA ASN A 256 -3.62 -13.60 -14.25
C ASN A 256 -3.91 -13.45 -12.75
N TRP A 257 -4.37 -12.27 -12.33
CA TRP A 257 -4.78 -12.04 -10.96
C TRP A 257 -6.25 -12.44 -10.74
N GLN A 258 -6.57 -12.89 -9.54
CA GLN A 258 -7.90 -13.30 -9.17
C GLN A 258 -8.24 -12.81 -7.75
N TYR A 259 -9.45 -12.32 -7.60
CA TYR A 259 -10.10 -12.10 -6.32
C TYR A 259 -11.19 -13.14 -6.13
N GLN A 260 -11.25 -13.73 -4.94
CA GLN A 260 -12.23 -14.74 -4.59
C GLN A 260 -12.80 -14.47 -3.20
N SER A 261 -14.12 -14.39 -3.10
CA SER A 261 -14.82 -14.36 -1.83
C SER A 261 -15.42 -15.74 -1.55
N LEU A 262 -15.16 -16.25 -0.35
CA LEU A 262 -15.66 -17.54 0.12
C LEU A 262 -16.67 -17.31 1.24
N ASN A 263 -17.66 -18.21 1.38
CA ASN A 263 -18.49 -18.24 2.57
C ASN A 263 -17.79 -19.02 3.70
N GLU A 264 -18.41 -19.10 4.87
CA GLU A 264 -17.89 -19.86 6.04
C GLU A 264 -17.69 -21.36 5.76
N LYS A 265 -18.35 -21.90 4.73
CA LYS A 265 -18.20 -23.30 4.30
C LYS A 265 -17.08 -23.50 3.29
N GLY A 266 -16.39 -22.41 2.88
CA GLY A 266 -15.35 -22.44 1.86
C GLY A 266 -15.89 -22.50 0.42
N GLU A 267 -17.18 -22.24 0.19
CA GLU A 267 -17.77 -22.19 -1.14
C GLU A 267 -17.56 -20.79 -1.75
N GLU A 268 -17.21 -20.75 -3.04
CA GLU A 268 -17.03 -19.50 -3.78
C GLU A 268 -18.35 -18.74 -3.92
N THR A 269 -18.39 -17.51 -3.43
CA THR A 269 -19.55 -16.61 -3.52
C THR A 269 -19.37 -15.55 -4.59
N GLN A 270 -18.13 -15.13 -4.84
CA GLN A 270 -17.78 -14.15 -5.86
C GLN A 270 -16.39 -14.44 -6.39
N LYS A 271 -16.21 -14.25 -7.68
CA LYS A 271 -14.93 -14.33 -8.36
C LYS A 271 -14.77 -13.17 -9.35
N ILE A 272 -13.62 -12.52 -9.28
CA ILE A 272 -13.20 -11.48 -10.25
C ILE A 272 -11.85 -11.92 -10.78
N THR A 273 -11.73 -11.99 -12.11
CA THR A 273 -10.45 -12.25 -12.76
C THR A 273 -9.90 -10.98 -13.37
N VAL A 274 -8.60 -10.77 -13.25
CA VAL A 274 -7.86 -9.64 -13.79
C VAL A 274 -6.69 -10.19 -14.61
N PRO A 275 -6.92 -10.50 -15.90
CA PRO A 275 -5.90 -11.07 -16.77
C PRO A 275 -4.65 -10.21 -16.87
N LYS A 276 -4.80 -8.88 -16.80
CA LYS A 276 -3.69 -7.96 -17.02
C LYS A 276 -3.82 -6.68 -16.19
N VAL A 277 -2.70 -6.25 -15.62
CA VAL A 277 -2.50 -4.92 -15.01
C VAL A 277 -1.19 -4.35 -15.54
N GLU A 278 -1.20 -3.12 -16.01
CA GLU A 278 0.02 -2.37 -16.38
C GLU A 278 0.05 -1.06 -15.62
N LEU A 279 1.19 -0.77 -14.98
CA LEU A 279 1.41 0.48 -14.25
C LEU A 279 2.77 1.09 -14.65
N GLN A 280 2.76 2.40 -14.92
CA GLN A 280 3.95 3.23 -15.07
C GLN A 280 3.74 4.53 -14.29
N ALA A 281 4.64 4.86 -13.40
CA ALA A 281 4.52 6.03 -12.54
C ALA A 281 5.88 6.61 -12.16
N ASP A 282 5.92 7.92 -11.98
CA ASP A 282 7.03 8.64 -11.40
C ASP A 282 6.53 9.51 -10.24
N ALA A 283 7.37 9.70 -9.25
CA ALA A 283 7.11 10.66 -8.19
C ALA A 283 8.42 11.38 -7.85
N THR A 284 8.45 12.68 -7.99
CA THR A 284 9.63 13.52 -7.75
C THR A 284 9.25 14.74 -6.92
N ASP A 285 9.96 14.98 -5.83
CA ASP A 285 9.65 16.06 -4.87
C ASP A 285 8.18 16.03 -4.41
N HIS A 286 7.34 16.79 -5.08
CA HIS A 286 5.91 16.94 -4.79
C HIS A 286 5.03 16.50 -5.96
N LEU A 287 5.61 16.13 -7.10
CA LEU A 287 4.90 15.76 -8.31
C LEU A 287 4.78 14.24 -8.41
N VAL A 288 3.55 13.74 -8.43
CA VAL A 288 3.23 12.36 -8.77
C VAL A 288 2.67 12.33 -10.19
N LYS A 289 3.28 11.55 -11.06
CA LYS A 289 2.87 11.39 -12.46
C LYS A 289 2.53 9.93 -12.73
N LEU A 290 1.29 9.68 -13.05
CA LEU A 290 0.79 8.41 -13.52
C LEU A 290 0.83 8.43 -15.06
N GLN A 291 1.85 7.82 -15.65
CA GLN A 291 1.95 7.75 -17.10
C GLN A 291 0.95 6.76 -17.67
N LYS A 292 0.70 5.66 -16.94
CA LYS A 292 -0.17 4.59 -17.39
C LYS A 292 -0.68 3.78 -16.21
N LEU A 293 -1.97 3.53 -16.19
CA LEU A 293 -2.60 2.47 -15.42
C LEU A 293 -3.67 1.84 -16.33
N ASP A 294 -3.42 0.61 -16.77
CA ASP A 294 -4.38 -0.18 -17.53
C ASP A 294 -4.71 -1.46 -16.76
N ILE A 295 -6.00 -1.74 -16.61
CA ILE A 295 -6.52 -2.93 -15.93
C ILE A 295 -7.55 -3.59 -16.84
N ASP A 296 -7.28 -4.83 -17.21
CA ASP A 296 -8.26 -5.71 -17.85
C ASP A 296 -8.86 -6.63 -16.79
N SER A 297 -10.17 -6.69 -16.70
CA SER A 297 -10.84 -7.54 -15.70
C SER A 297 -12.12 -8.17 -16.25
N SER A 298 -12.64 -9.18 -15.54
CA SER A 298 -13.96 -9.75 -15.85
C SER A 298 -15.11 -8.76 -15.62
N LEU A 299 -14.86 -7.63 -14.98
CA LEU A 299 -15.82 -6.54 -14.81
C LEU A 299 -15.72 -5.50 -15.93
N GLY A 300 -14.70 -5.57 -16.78
CA GLY A 300 -14.42 -4.61 -17.85
C GLY A 300 -13.01 -4.08 -17.78
N THR A 301 -12.76 -3.01 -18.53
CA THR A 301 -11.45 -2.35 -18.62
C THR A 301 -11.44 -1.03 -17.90
N LEU A 302 -10.29 -0.69 -17.32
CA LEU A 302 -9.99 0.62 -16.74
C LEU A 302 -8.67 1.12 -17.32
N SER A 303 -8.64 2.37 -17.74
CA SER A 303 -7.43 3.06 -18.16
C SER A 303 -7.35 4.42 -17.47
N SER A 304 -6.20 4.77 -16.93
CA SER A 304 -5.99 6.06 -16.27
C SER A 304 -4.58 6.59 -16.51
N GLN A 305 -4.50 7.91 -16.65
CA GLN A 305 -3.25 8.66 -16.71
C GLN A 305 -3.45 10.05 -16.11
N GLY A 306 -2.37 10.67 -15.63
CA GLY A 306 -2.47 12.01 -15.08
C GLY A 306 -1.28 12.41 -14.24
N GLN A 307 -1.44 13.53 -13.58
CA GLN A 307 -0.44 14.05 -12.63
C GLN A 307 -1.11 14.81 -11.51
N PHE A 308 -0.40 14.89 -10.38
CA PHE A 308 -0.92 15.61 -9.26
C PHE A 308 0.22 16.11 -8.34
N GLN A 309 0.11 17.32 -7.85
CA GLN A 309 1.09 17.90 -6.95
C GLN A 309 0.64 17.80 -5.50
N LEU A 310 1.60 17.49 -4.62
CA LEU A 310 1.40 17.25 -3.19
C LEU A 310 1.67 18.52 -2.34
N ASN A 311 1.74 19.68 -2.96
CA ASN A 311 2.05 20.95 -2.30
C ASN A 311 1.21 22.11 -2.88
N GLU A 312 1.41 23.29 -2.35
CA GLU A 312 0.73 24.53 -2.75
C GLU A 312 -0.78 24.39 -2.77
N ASP A 313 -1.38 24.55 -3.95
CA ASP A 313 -2.81 24.43 -4.17
C ASP A 313 -3.26 23.02 -4.58
N PHE A 314 -2.35 22.04 -4.59
CA PHE A 314 -2.58 20.67 -5.01
C PHE A 314 -3.16 20.59 -6.44
N PRO A 315 -2.41 21.07 -7.45
CA PRO A 315 -2.81 20.92 -8.84
C PRO A 315 -3.03 19.46 -9.20
N VAL A 316 -4.11 19.20 -9.95
CA VAL A 316 -4.50 17.87 -10.43
C VAL A 316 -4.85 17.93 -11.92
N ASP A 317 -4.44 16.91 -12.65
CA ASP A 317 -4.84 16.64 -14.02
C ASP A 317 -4.92 15.13 -14.20
N LEU A 318 -6.13 14.56 -14.20
CA LEU A 318 -6.38 13.12 -14.21
C LEU A 318 -7.44 12.79 -15.25
N THR A 319 -7.14 11.81 -16.10
CA THR A 319 -8.10 11.18 -16.99
C THR A 319 -8.29 9.73 -16.58
N LEU A 320 -9.55 9.29 -16.48
CA LEU A 320 -9.92 7.91 -16.25
C LEU A 320 -10.99 7.50 -17.27
N LYS A 321 -10.80 6.36 -17.90
CA LYS A 321 -11.75 5.73 -18.82
C LYS A 321 -12.03 4.31 -18.36
N SER A 322 -13.31 3.93 -18.36
CA SER A 322 -13.72 2.59 -18.00
C SER A 322 -14.81 2.10 -18.95
N ASP A 323 -14.69 0.86 -19.40
CA ASP A 323 -15.72 0.15 -20.16
C ASP A 323 -16.13 -1.07 -19.33
N LEU A 324 -17.21 -0.90 -18.57
CA LEU A 324 -17.70 -1.90 -17.61
C LEU A 324 -18.63 -2.87 -18.34
N GLN A 325 -18.43 -4.16 -18.11
CA GLN A 325 -19.34 -5.21 -18.57
C GLN A 325 -20.54 -5.32 -17.64
N ALA A 326 -21.62 -5.89 -18.15
CA ALA A 326 -22.79 -6.13 -17.31
C ALA A 326 -22.48 -7.12 -16.17
N PHE A 327 -22.65 -6.66 -14.94
CA PHE A 327 -22.47 -7.49 -13.76
C PHE A 327 -23.79 -8.16 -13.37
N LYS A 328 -23.78 -9.50 -13.30
CA LYS A 328 -24.93 -10.32 -12.93
C LYS A 328 -24.66 -11.05 -11.62
N SER A 329 -25.66 -11.15 -10.77
CA SER A 329 -25.67 -12.03 -9.60
C SER A 329 -26.96 -12.85 -9.60
N LYS A 330 -26.86 -14.18 -9.51
CA LYS A 330 -28.00 -15.11 -9.52
C LYS A 330 -29.00 -14.80 -10.65
N ASP A 331 -28.53 -14.72 -11.91
CA ASP A 331 -29.31 -14.41 -13.12
C ASP A 331 -29.97 -13.01 -13.18
N LYS A 332 -29.76 -12.18 -12.17
CA LYS A 332 -30.23 -10.80 -12.17
C LYS A 332 -29.08 -9.86 -12.54
N THR A 333 -29.28 -9.03 -13.58
CA THR A 333 -28.35 -7.94 -13.88
C THR A 333 -28.44 -6.92 -12.77
N ILE A 334 -27.34 -6.76 -12.01
CA ILE A 334 -27.21 -5.76 -10.94
C ILE A 334 -26.71 -4.46 -11.52
N LEU A 335 -25.73 -4.52 -12.42
CA LEU A 335 -25.19 -3.37 -13.12
C LEU A 335 -25.17 -3.70 -14.62
N PRO A 336 -25.88 -2.96 -15.49
CA PRO A 336 -25.75 -3.11 -16.94
C PRO A 336 -24.39 -2.63 -17.42
N ALA A 337 -24.01 -3.04 -18.64
CA ALA A 337 -22.80 -2.55 -19.29
C ALA A 337 -22.81 -1.02 -19.35
N SER A 338 -21.69 -0.40 -19.05
CA SER A 338 -21.60 1.07 -18.92
C SER A 338 -20.20 1.55 -19.27
N LYS A 339 -20.15 2.70 -19.94
CA LYS A 339 -18.89 3.42 -20.15
C LYS A 339 -18.84 4.65 -19.25
N VAL A 340 -17.65 4.91 -18.72
CA VAL A 340 -17.39 6.06 -17.85
C VAL A 340 -16.11 6.74 -18.32
N ASP A 341 -16.22 8.00 -18.71
CA ASP A 341 -15.09 8.88 -18.97
C ASP A 341 -15.08 10.00 -17.95
N LEU A 342 -14.02 10.07 -17.13
CA LEU A 342 -13.84 11.08 -16.10
C LEU A 342 -12.58 11.87 -16.40
N ASN A 343 -12.72 13.20 -16.42
CA ASN A 343 -11.59 14.12 -16.46
C ASN A 343 -11.67 15.06 -15.26
N LEU A 344 -10.59 15.18 -14.53
CA LEU A 344 -10.41 16.09 -13.41
C LEU A 344 -9.23 17.00 -13.70
N SER A 345 -9.41 18.31 -13.58
CA SER A 345 -8.32 19.27 -13.76
C SER A 345 -8.47 20.46 -12.82
N GLY A 346 -7.38 21.16 -12.53
CA GLY A 346 -7.40 22.35 -11.70
C GLY A 346 -6.70 22.16 -10.36
N SER A 347 -7.30 22.58 -9.27
CA SER A 347 -6.71 22.63 -7.93
C SER A 347 -7.64 22.02 -6.89
N LEU A 348 -7.14 21.04 -6.13
CA LEU A 348 -7.93 20.41 -5.07
C LEU A 348 -8.21 21.37 -3.90
N LYS A 349 -7.35 22.36 -3.65
CA LYS A 349 -7.57 23.39 -2.61
C LYS A 349 -8.45 24.54 -3.07
N LYS A 350 -8.54 24.81 -4.36
CA LYS A 350 -9.34 25.93 -4.92
C LYS A 350 -10.51 25.37 -5.71
N THR A 351 -10.36 25.34 -7.01
CA THR A 351 -11.41 24.89 -7.92
C THR A 351 -10.92 23.71 -8.72
N THR A 352 -11.64 22.62 -8.67
CA THR A 352 -11.44 21.43 -9.50
C THR A 352 -12.53 21.40 -10.55
N THR A 353 -12.16 21.39 -11.81
CA THR A 353 -13.06 21.18 -12.94
C THR A 353 -13.26 19.70 -13.16
N LEU A 354 -14.53 19.28 -13.20
CA LEU A 354 -14.98 17.91 -13.41
C LEU A 354 -15.67 17.80 -14.77
N SER A 355 -15.33 16.78 -15.54
CA SER A 355 -16.11 16.33 -16.68
C SER A 355 -16.31 14.83 -16.58
N LEU A 356 -17.54 14.40 -16.39
CA LEU A 356 -17.94 13.00 -16.26
C LEU A 356 -18.96 12.69 -17.38
N THR A 357 -18.61 11.78 -18.26
CA THR A 357 -19.53 11.23 -19.27
C THR A 357 -19.81 9.79 -18.95
N THR A 358 -21.08 9.44 -18.88
CA THR A 358 -21.56 8.06 -18.67
C THR A 358 -22.47 7.64 -19.82
N GLN A 359 -22.36 6.36 -20.20
CA GLN A 359 -23.21 5.72 -21.19
C GLN A 359 -23.64 4.33 -20.68
N GLY A 360 -24.88 3.97 -20.90
CA GLY A 360 -25.42 2.63 -20.60
C GLY A 360 -26.46 2.62 -19.50
N VAL A 361 -26.10 2.70 -18.23
CA VAL A 361 -27.10 2.81 -17.10
C VAL A 361 -27.82 4.15 -17.16
N LEU A 362 -27.05 5.18 -17.41
CA LEU A 362 -27.49 6.55 -17.57
C LEU A 362 -26.59 7.17 -18.66
N ASP A 363 -27.21 7.66 -19.73
CA ASP A 363 -26.52 8.45 -20.74
C ASP A 363 -26.55 9.90 -20.32
N ALA A 364 -25.44 10.38 -19.77
CA ALA A 364 -25.34 11.72 -19.22
C ALA A 364 -23.92 12.28 -19.36
N THR A 365 -23.84 13.59 -19.47
CA THR A 365 -22.57 14.31 -19.35
C THR A 365 -22.73 15.37 -18.27
N LEU A 366 -21.96 15.22 -17.20
CA LEU A 366 -21.91 16.14 -16.08
C LEU A 366 -20.61 16.93 -16.18
N THR A 367 -20.70 18.24 -16.30
CA THR A 367 -19.53 19.13 -16.34
C THR A 367 -19.68 20.26 -15.34
N GLY A 368 -18.57 20.74 -14.82
CA GLY A 368 -18.60 21.91 -13.95
C GLY A 368 -17.44 21.96 -12.97
N ASP A 369 -17.58 22.84 -12.00
CA ASP A 369 -16.56 23.16 -11.03
C ASP A 369 -17.00 22.74 -9.63
N VAL A 370 -16.05 22.20 -8.87
CA VAL A 370 -16.24 21.75 -7.49
C VAL A 370 -15.12 22.32 -6.62
N LYS A 371 -15.47 22.78 -5.42
CA LYS A 371 -14.51 23.25 -4.43
C LYS A 371 -14.42 22.25 -3.26
N LEU A 372 -13.54 21.29 -3.40
CA LEU A 372 -13.43 20.11 -2.51
C LEU A 372 -12.89 20.45 -1.11
N ALA A 373 -12.14 21.54 -0.98
CA ALA A 373 -11.53 21.98 0.28
C ALA A 373 -12.33 23.06 1.01
N GLU A 374 -13.45 23.51 0.46
CA GLU A 374 -14.35 24.46 1.13
C GLU A 374 -15.50 23.72 1.83
N ASP A 375 -15.96 24.26 2.95
CA ASP A 375 -17.15 23.77 3.65
C ASP A 375 -18.36 23.86 2.73
N LYS A 376 -19.29 22.88 2.86
CA LYS A 376 -20.48 22.70 2.00
C LYS A 376 -20.15 22.38 0.54
N MET A 377 -18.88 22.17 0.20
CA MET A 377 -18.40 21.72 -1.12
C MET A 377 -19.16 22.44 -2.26
N PRO A 378 -18.95 23.76 -2.45
CA PRO A 378 -19.65 24.50 -3.50
C PRO A 378 -19.47 23.84 -4.86
N LEU A 379 -20.56 23.55 -5.55
CA LEU A 379 -20.56 22.95 -6.87
C LEU A 379 -21.36 23.83 -7.85
N ASN A 380 -20.83 23.91 -9.07
CA ASN A 380 -21.54 24.48 -10.20
C ASN A 380 -21.52 23.45 -11.32
N LEU A 381 -22.52 22.60 -11.38
CA LEU A 381 -22.57 21.46 -12.28
C LEU A 381 -23.69 21.65 -13.31
N GLN A 382 -23.42 21.23 -14.54
CA GLN A 382 -24.35 21.17 -15.66
C GLN A 382 -24.48 19.73 -16.13
N LEU A 383 -25.69 19.27 -16.29
CA LEU A 383 -26.07 17.93 -16.78
C LEU A 383 -26.50 18.02 -18.25
#